data_e20acb11d1ea0aa264399af52e29d14a
#
_entry.id   e20acb11d1ea0aa264399af52e29d14a
#
_cell.length_a   1.000
_cell.length_b   1.000
_cell.length_c   1.000
_cell.angle_alpha   90.00
_cell.angle_beta   90.00
_cell.angle_gamma   90.00
#
_symmetry.space_group_name_H-M   'P 1'
#
loop_
_entity.id
_entity.type
_entity.pdbx_description
1 polymer ?
#
loop_
_entity_poly.entity_id
_entity_poly.type
_entity_poly.pdbx_seq_one_letter_code
_entity_poly.pdbx_strand_id
1 'polypeptide(L)'
;VQEAEKAGVPLNSGYRDIEPMEEKYDVDGILLGRPFKITKIGPVRLFCENMCSAISFYRDKLGFMETETVDYKGHQCLFLRNNTEHHSLSLYPLALRKELGCRDDTQLFAFAVRLANYQQLKNSISFFRENGCTIREDIPQELYPGIDYTVFVNDPDGHLIQLYAYMEQVGWDGKPRAAEQRRGVTPGEWPDTIEG
;
A
#
# COMPACT_ATOMS: atom_id res chain seq x y z
N VAL A 1 -5.49 13.39 -27.80
CA VAL A 1 -6.61 12.45 -27.88
C VAL A 1 -7.47 12.79 -29.09
N GLN A 2 -7.98 14.02 -29.22
CA GLN A 2 -8.85 14.43 -30.34
C GLN A 2 -8.18 14.33 -31.73
N GLU A 3 -6.88 14.58 -31.85
CA GLU A 3 -6.14 14.42 -33.11
C GLU A 3 -5.92 12.94 -33.46
N ALA A 4 -5.66 12.10 -32.44
CA ALA A 4 -5.51 10.65 -32.65
C ALA A 4 -6.81 9.99 -33.11
N GLU A 5 -7.95 10.42 -32.56
CA GLU A 5 -9.27 9.95 -32.97
C GLU A 5 -9.58 10.35 -34.41
N LYS A 6 -9.25 11.58 -34.83
CA LYS A 6 -9.43 12.05 -36.21
C LYS A 6 -8.58 11.28 -37.20
N ALA A 7 -7.41 10.81 -36.77
CA ALA A 7 -6.51 10.01 -37.61
C ALA A 7 -6.82 8.51 -37.61
N GLY A 8 -7.88 8.06 -36.93
CA GLY A 8 -8.22 6.64 -36.81
C GLY A 8 -7.19 5.81 -36.01
N VAL A 9 -6.42 6.47 -35.17
CA VAL A 9 -5.40 5.81 -34.33
C VAL A 9 -6.07 5.31 -33.03
N PRO A 10 -5.77 4.08 -32.57
CA PRO A 10 -6.33 3.56 -31.33
C PRO A 10 -6.12 4.50 -30.15
N LEU A 11 -7.13 4.61 -29.28
CA LEU A 11 -7.11 5.50 -28.11
C LEU A 11 -5.88 5.32 -27.19
N ASN A 12 -5.37 4.10 -27.07
CA ASN A 12 -4.16 3.83 -26.28
C ASN A 12 -2.87 4.40 -26.89
N SER A 13 -2.89 4.84 -28.16
CA SER A 13 -1.75 5.51 -28.78
C SER A 13 -1.63 6.99 -28.39
N GLY A 14 -2.63 7.57 -27.76
CA GLY A 14 -2.61 8.94 -27.22
C GLY A 14 -1.57 9.15 -26.10
N TYR A 15 -1.03 8.08 -25.54
CA TYR A 15 0.11 8.17 -24.61
C TYR A 15 1.44 8.58 -25.27
N ARG A 16 1.48 8.73 -26.58
CA ARG A 16 2.68 9.21 -27.31
C ARG A 16 2.97 10.69 -27.12
N ASP A 17 1.98 11.46 -26.67
CA ASP A 17 2.15 12.89 -26.42
C ASP A 17 2.66 13.19 -24.98
N ILE A 18 2.77 12.15 -24.13
CA ILE A 18 3.44 12.26 -22.85
C ILE A 18 4.93 12.07 -23.13
N GLU A 19 5.72 13.08 -22.89
CA GLU A 19 7.18 12.94 -22.95
C GLU A 19 7.59 11.76 -22.09
N PRO A 20 8.30 10.76 -22.63
CA PRO A 20 8.72 9.61 -21.85
C PRO A 20 9.58 10.11 -20.69
N MET A 21 9.27 9.64 -19.49
CA MET A 21 10.09 9.95 -18.32
C MET A 21 11.53 9.54 -18.62
N GLU A 22 12.47 10.47 -18.41
CA GLU A 22 13.87 10.22 -18.68
C GLU A 22 14.37 8.98 -17.96
N GLU A 23 14.90 8.01 -18.70
CA GLU A 23 15.47 6.77 -18.16
C GLU A 23 16.85 7.05 -17.56
N LYS A 24 16.89 7.39 -16.27
CA LYS A 24 18.11 7.81 -15.58
C LYS A 24 18.49 6.99 -14.36
N TYR A 25 17.64 6.05 -13.95
CA TYR A 25 17.93 5.19 -12.81
C TYR A 25 18.23 3.78 -13.27
N ASP A 26 19.43 3.29 -12.95
CA ASP A 26 19.74 1.86 -13.08
C ASP A 26 19.12 1.11 -11.89
N VAL A 27 18.16 0.25 -12.19
CA VAL A 27 17.47 -0.56 -11.22
C VAL A 27 17.67 -2.03 -11.57
N ASP A 28 18.62 -2.66 -10.90
CA ASP A 28 19.01 -4.06 -11.13
C ASP A 28 19.38 -4.34 -12.62
N GLY A 29 20.13 -3.43 -13.25
CA GLY A 29 20.59 -3.54 -14.64
C GLY A 29 19.56 -3.09 -15.69
N ILE A 30 18.44 -2.50 -15.27
CA ILE A 30 17.41 -1.95 -16.17
C ILE A 30 17.30 -0.45 -15.91
N LEU A 31 17.41 0.35 -16.98
CA LEU A 31 17.19 1.79 -16.89
C LEU A 31 15.71 2.11 -16.80
N LEU A 32 15.33 2.85 -15.77
CA LEU A 32 13.96 3.29 -15.52
C LEU A 32 13.90 4.80 -15.25
N GLY A 33 12.75 5.40 -15.51
CA GLY A 33 12.47 6.79 -15.13
C GLY A 33 12.26 7.01 -13.63
N ARG A 34 12.34 5.96 -12.81
CA ARG A 34 12.18 5.98 -11.36
C ARG A 34 13.12 4.97 -10.69
N PRO A 35 13.57 5.20 -9.42
CA PRO A 35 14.58 4.35 -8.77
C PRO A 35 13.98 3.07 -8.15
N PHE A 36 12.84 2.59 -8.64
CA PHE A 36 12.17 1.40 -8.12
C PHE A 36 11.30 0.72 -9.16
N LYS A 37 11.04 -0.57 -8.94
CA LYS A 37 10.15 -1.41 -9.74
C LYS A 37 9.00 -1.92 -8.89
N ILE A 38 7.76 -1.71 -9.35
CA ILE A 38 6.58 -2.34 -8.76
C ILE A 38 6.51 -3.79 -9.24
N THR A 39 6.42 -4.73 -8.30
CA THR A 39 6.42 -6.17 -8.59
C THR A 39 5.04 -6.80 -8.51
N LYS A 40 4.14 -6.25 -7.68
CA LYS A 40 2.75 -6.69 -7.59
C LYS A 40 1.87 -5.63 -6.92
N ILE A 41 0.56 -5.76 -7.12
CA ILE A 41 -0.45 -5.10 -6.28
C ILE A 41 -0.51 -5.85 -4.94
N GLY A 42 -0.45 -5.13 -3.85
CA GLY A 42 -0.50 -5.66 -2.49
C GLY A 42 -1.88 -5.54 -1.86
N PRO A 43 -1.95 -5.43 -0.52
CA PRO A 43 -3.22 -5.35 0.19
C PRO A 43 -4.11 -4.21 -0.23
N VAL A 44 -5.42 -4.49 -0.23
CA VAL A 44 -6.48 -3.48 -0.33
C VAL A 44 -7.02 -3.20 1.07
N ARG A 45 -7.26 -1.94 1.39
CA ARG A 45 -7.80 -1.48 2.68
C ARG A 45 -9.10 -0.74 2.47
N LEU A 46 -10.12 -1.17 3.19
CA LEU A 46 -11.48 -0.65 3.04
C LEU A 46 -12.02 -0.11 4.37
N PHE A 47 -12.65 1.05 4.31
CA PHE A 47 -13.52 1.51 5.37
C PHE A 47 -14.90 0.88 5.23
N CYS A 48 -15.45 0.37 6.32
CA CYS A 48 -16.71 -0.34 6.36
C CYS A 48 -17.70 0.38 7.28
N GLU A 49 -18.90 0.64 6.78
CA GLU A 49 -20.00 1.21 7.59
C GLU A 49 -20.47 0.21 8.63
N ASN A 50 -20.57 -1.06 8.24
CA ASN A 50 -20.98 -2.15 9.11
C ASN A 50 -19.93 -3.27 9.06
N MET A 51 -19.10 -3.32 10.10
CA MET A 51 -18.04 -4.32 10.23
C MET A 51 -18.56 -5.75 10.26
N CYS A 52 -19.66 -6.01 10.95
CA CYS A 52 -20.24 -7.37 11.03
C CYS A 52 -20.65 -7.88 9.64
N SER A 53 -21.30 -7.03 8.85
CA SER A 53 -21.71 -7.38 7.48
C SER A 53 -20.52 -7.58 6.57
N ALA A 54 -19.49 -6.74 6.68
CA ALA A 54 -18.27 -6.86 5.90
C ALA A 54 -17.51 -8.15 6.26
N ILE A 55 -17.35 -8.46 7.54
CA ILE A 55 -16.72 -9.69 8.01
C ILE A 55 -17.46 -10.91 7.48
N SER A 56 -18.80 -10.93 7.62
CA SER A 56 -19.62 -12.03 7.10
C SER A 56 -19.46 -12.20 5.59
N PHE A 57 -19.31 -11.12 4.85
CA PHE A 57 -19.12 -11.21 3.40
C PHE A 57 -17.71 -11.71 3.05
N TYR A 58 -16.67 -11.05 3.52
CA TYR A 58 -15.31 -11.34 3.09
C TYR A 58 -14.76 -12.63 3.69
N ARG A 59 -14.99 -12.88 4.98
CA ARG A 59 -14.50 -14.08 5.67
C ARG A 59 -15.41 -15.28 5.44
N ASP A 60 -16.71 -15.13 5.71
CA ASP A 60 -17.61 -16.30 5.79
C ASP A 60 -18.16 -16.71 4.41
N LYS A 61 -18.32 -15.76 3.47
CA LYS A 61 -18.86 -16.06 2.12
C LYS A 61 -17.76 -16.14 1.06
N LEU A 62 -16.78 -15.22 1.04
CA LEU A 62 -15.68 -15.25 0.09
C LEU A 62 -14.53 -16.17 0.51
N GLY A 63 -14.41 -16.51 1.79
CA GLY A 63 -13.43 -17.46 2.29
C GLY A 63 -12.04 -16.89 2.57
N PHE A 64 -11.92 -15.57 2.79
CA PHE A 64 -10.68 -15.03 3.33
C PHE A 64 -10.44 -15.56 4.75
N MET A 65 -9.20 -15.82 5.07
CA MET A 65 -8.80 -16.28 6.42
C MET A 65 -8.42 -15.10 7.28
N GLU A 66 -8.93 -15.07 8.49
CA GLU A 66 -8.52 -14.09 9.49
C GLU A 66 -7.08 -14.37 9.94
N THR A 67 -6.24 -13.33 9.94
CA THR A 67 -4.89 -13.37 10.50
C THR A 67 -4.92 -12.80 11.90
N GLU A 68 -5.43 -11.59 12.05
CA GLU A 68 -5.58 -10.96 13.36
C GLU A 68 -6.63 -9.84 13.34
N THR A 69 -7.04 -9.45 14.54
CA THR A 69 -7.80 -8.23 14.80
C THR A 69 -6.97 -7.32 15.70
N VAL A 70 -6.84 -6.06 15.32
CA VAL A 70 -6.12 -5.03 16.08
C VAL A 70 -7.11 -4.02 16.62
N ASP A 71 -7.04 -3.73 17.92
CA ASP A 71 -7.74 -2.59 18.52
C ASP A 71 -6.90 -1.32 18.30
N TYR A 72 -7.46 -0.36 17.60
CA TYR A 72 -6.89 0.95 17.46
C TYR A 72 -7.85 2.00 18.02
N LYS A 73 -7.55 2.56 19.18
CA LYS A 73 -8.38 3.56 19.89
C LYS A 73 -9.83 3.11 20.10
N GLY A 74 -10.04 1.84 20.41
CA GLY A 74 -11.38 1.26 20.58
C GLY A 74 -12.06 0.85 19.27
N HIS A 75 -11.39 0.94 18.13
CA HIS A 75 -11.86 0.50 16.82
C HIS A 75 -11.23 -0.85 16.46
N GLN A 76 -12.05 -1.87 16.25
CA GLN A 76 -11.59 -3.19 15.83
C GLN A 76 -11.29 -3.20 14.34
N CYS A 77 -10.01 -3.31 13.97
CA CYS A 77 -9.53 -3.40 12.60
C CYS A 77 -9.19 -4.86 12.29
N LEU A 78 -9.71 -5.39 11.18
CA LEU A 78 -9.56 -6.81 10.84
C LEU A 78 -8.64 -6.99 9.64
N PHE A 79 -7.70 -7.94 9.77
CA PHE A 79 -6.71 -8.29 8.74
C PHE A 79 -6.97 -9.68 8.21
N LEU A 80 -7.21 -9.77 6.90
CA LEU A 80 -7.64 -10.97 6.20
C LEU A 80 -6.63 -11.35 5.12
N ARG A 81 -6.37 -12.64 4.96
CA ARG A 81 -5.44 -13.19 3.97
C ARG A 81 -6.09 -14.23 3.08
N ASN A 82 -5.57 -14.39 1.88
CA ASN A 82 -5.89 -15.46 0.94
C ASN A 82 -4.68 -16.33 0.59
N ASN A 83 -3.51 -16.02 1.14
CA ASN A 83 -2.24 -16.69 0.90
C ASN A 83 -1.42 -16.72 2.20
N THR A 84 -0.10 -16.90 2.12
CA THR A 84 0.82 -16.93 3.27
C THR A 84 1.24 -15.56 3.78
N GLU A 85 0.93 -14.48 3.09
CA GLU A 85 1.21 -13.12 3.55
C GLU A 85 0.27 -12.75 4.71
N HIS A 86 0.72 -11.85 5.58
CA HIS A 86 -0.04 -11.42 6.75
C HIS A 86 -1.47 -11.00 6.40
N HIS A 87 -1.65 -10.20 5.35
CA HIS A 87 -2.98 -9.82 4.87
C HIS A 87 -2.98 -9.43 3.39
N SER A 88 -4.09 -9.67 2.74
CA SER A 88 -4.38 -9.24 1.37
C SER A 88 -5.52 -8.23 1.33
N LEU A 89 -6.32 -8.22 2.40
CA LEU A 89 -7.45 -7.33 2.60
C LEU A 89 -7.48 -6.89 4.07
N SER A 90 -7.80 -5.63 4.32
CA SER A 90 -8.02 -5.14 5.67
C SER A 90 -9.30 -4.32 5.75
N LEU A 91 -10.04 -4.50 6.83
CA LEU A 91 -11.32 -3.84 7.06
C LEU A 91 -11.21 -2.93 8.29
N TYR A 92 -11.64 -1.70 8.12
CA TYR A 92 -11.57 -0.66 9.15
C TYR A 92 -12.96 -0.05 9.37
N PRO A 93 -13.35 0.25 10.62
CA PRO A 93 -14.57 1.02 10.85
C PRO A 93 -14.53 2.37 10.13
N LEU A 94 -15.63 2.74 9.47
CA LEU A 94 -15.74 4.00 8.72
C LEU A 94 -15.44 5.23 9.56
N ALA A 95 -15.67 5.17 10.88
CA ALA A 95 -15.36 6.25 11.81
C ALA A 95 -13.88 6.68 11.75
N LEU A 96 -12.95 5.76 11.49
CA LEU A 96 -11.52 6.06 11.37
C LEU A 96 -11.17 6.92 10.16
N ARG A 97 -11.99 6.94 9.11
CA ARG A 97 -11.72 7.69 7.89
C ARG A 97 -11.42 9.16 8.15
N LYS A 98 -12.25 9.81 8.98
CA LYS A 98 -12.06 11.22 9.34
C LYS A 98 -10.84 11.43 10.23
N GLU A 99 -10.62 10.54 11.20
CA GLU A 99 -9.46 10.63 12.11
C GLU A 99 -8.12 10.53 11.37
N LEU A 100 -8.08 9.73 10.31
CA LEU A 100 -6.90 9.53 9.48
C LEU A 100 -6.76 10.56 8.37
N GLY A 101 -7.64 11.56 8.30
CA GLY A 101 -7.60 12.59 7.27
C GLY A 101 -7.71 12.03 5.85
N CYS A 102 -8.47 10.93 5.69
CA CYS A 102 -8.71 10.33 4.38
C CYS A 102 -9.91 11.00 3.68
N ARG A 103 -9.99 10.84 2.37
CA ARG A 103 -11.11 11.35 1.55
C ARG A 103 -12.45 10.85 2.09
N ASP A 104 -13.45 11.70 2.05
CA ASP A 104 -14.80 11.40 2.57
C ASP A 104 -15.78 10.87 1.51
N ASP A 105 -15.40 10.94 0.24
CA ASP A 105 -16.19 10.49 -0.92
C ASP A 105 -15.88 9.05 -1.37
N THR A 106 -15.02 8.33 -0.63
CA THR A 106 -14.66 6.94 -0.93
C THR A 106 -14.58 6.09 0.33
N GLN A 107 -14.81 4.80 0.19
CA GLN A 107 -14.56 3.80 1.21
C GLN A 107 -13.20 3.09 1.03
N LEU A 108 -12.45 3.44 0.00
CA LEU A 108 -11.07 2.98 -0.13
C LEU A 108 -10.19 3.75 0.86
N PHE A 109 -9.61 3.03 1.84
CA PHE A 109 -8.59 3.62 2.70
C PHE A 109 -7.27 3.72 1.95
N ALA A 110 -6.78 2.61 1.42
CA ALA A 110 -5.57 2.55 0.62
C ALA A 110 -5.53 1.26 -0.20
N PHE A 111 -4.76 1.26 -1.25
CA PHE A 111 -4.22 0.03 -1.80
C PHE A 111 -2.69 0.05 -1.73
N ALA A 112 -2.08 -1.12 -1.76
CA ALA A 112 -0.63 -1.21 -1.66
C ALA A 112 0.00 -1.70 -2.96
N VAL A 113 1.27 -1.35 -3.16
CA VAL A 113 2.12 -1.89 -4.20
C VAL A 113 3.44 -2.38 -3.59
N ARG A 114 3.88 -3.57 -3.99
CA ARG A 114 5.15 -4.12 -3.54
C ARG A 114 6.26 -3.67 -4.47
N LEU A 115 7.32 -3.13 -3.88
CA LEU A 115 8.58 -2.87 -4.55
C LEU A 115 9.52 -4.09 -4.46
N ALA A 116 10.53 -4.14 -5.30
CA ALA A 116 11.38 -5.32 -5.41
C ALA A 116 12.20 -5.59 -4.13
N ASN A 117 12.67 -4.54 -3.46
CA ASN A 117 13.49 -4.66 -2.25
C ASN A 117 13.44 -3.40 -1.39
N TYR A 118 14.05 -3.48 -0.21
CA TYR A 118 14.10 -2.38 0.76
C TYR A 118 14.83 -1.14 0.23
N GLN A 119 15.94 -1.32 -0.50
CA GLN A 119 16.69 -0.17 -1.03
C GLN A 119 15.84 0.62 -2.04
N GLN A 120 15.09 -0.05 -2.89
CA GLN A 120 14.17 0.61 -3.81
C GLN A 120 13.04 1.34 -3.06
N LEU A 121 12.54 0.77 -1.95
CA LEU A 121 11.56 1.43 -1.09
C LEU A 121 12.16 2.70 -0.45
N LYS A 122 13.37 2.61 0.07
CA LYS A 122 14.08 3.76 0.65
C LYS A 122 14.30 4.86 -0.40
N ASN A 123 14.75 4.50 -1.61
CA ASN A 123 14.97 5.43 -2.71
C ASN A 123 13.67 6.10 -3.20
N SER A 124 12.52 5.45 -3.03
CA SER A 124 11.24 6.02 -3.43
C SER A 124 10.87 7.29 -2.65
N ILE A 125 11.38 7.45 -1.43
CA ILE A 125 11.08 8.60 -0.57
C ILE A 125 11.60 9.89 -1.18
N SER A 126 12.90 9.95 -1.52
CA SER A 126 13.49 11.12 -2.18
C SER A 126 12.86 11.37 -3.54
N PHE A 127 12.66 10.32 -4.32
CA PHE A 127 12.01 10.43 -5.63
C PHE A 127 10.63 11.09 -5.55
N PHE A 128 9.75 10.64 -4.66
CA PHE A 128 8.43 11.25 -4.51
C PHE A 128 8.49 12.70 -4.03
N ARG A 129 9.38 13.01 -3.08
CA ARG A 129 9.58 14.39 -2.61
C ARG A 129 10.07 15.31 -3.72
N GLU A 130 11.07 14.88 -4.50
CA GLU A 130 11.63 15.63 -5.63
C GLU A 130 10.61 15.86 -6.74
N ASN A 131 9.66 14.95 -6.91
CA ASN A 131 8.58 15.06 -7.90
C ASN A 131 7.31 15.71 -7.33
N GLY A 132 7.37 16.34 -6.15
CA GLY A 132 6.26 17.10 -5.57
C GLY A 132 5.08 16.25 -5.06
N CYS A 133 5.28 14.95 -4.88
CA CYS A 133 4.25 14.08 -4.34
C CYS A 133 4.15 14.22 -2.81
N THR A 134 2.94 14.19 -2.29
CA THR A 134 2.69 14.24 -0.84
C THR A 134 2.93 12.88 -0.21
N ILE A 135 3.94 12.80 0.67
CA ILE A 135 4.19 11.63 1.51
C ILE A 135 3.42 11.81 2.82
N ARG A 136 2.71 10.78 3.24
CA ARG A 136 1.97 10.71 4.49
C ARG A 136 2.79 9.90 5.50
N GLU A 137 3.27 10.57 6.54
CA GLU A 137 4.06 9.98 7.64
C GLU A 137 3.22 9.82 8.92
N ASP A 138 1.96 10.21 8.86
CA ASP A 138 1.00 10.26 9.97
C ASP A 138 0.08 9.02 10.06
N ILE A 139 0.25 8.03 9.20
CA ILE A 139 -0.52 6.79 9.26
C ILE A 139 0.06 5.89 10.37
N PRO A 140 -0.71 5.57 11.41
CA PRO A 140 -0.23 4.78 12.54
C PRO A 140 0.18 3.35 12.13
N GLN A 141 1.31 2.88 12.66
CA GLN A 141 1.87 1.56 12.32
C GLN A 141 0.94 0.40 12.72
N GLU A 142 0.15 0.57 13.76
CA GLU A 142 -0.85 -0.39 14.20
C GLU A 142 -1.89 -0.71 13.13
N LEU A 143 -2.09 0.19 12.16
CA LEU A 143 -3.05 0.02 11.08
C LEU A 143 -2.50 -0.74 9.85
N TYR A 144 -1.24 -1.19 9.90
CA TYR A 144 -0.66 -2.04 8.85
C TYR A 144 0.29 -3.10 9.45
N PRO A 145 -0.22 -3.94 10.38
CA PRO A 145 0.59 -4.96 11.03
C PRO A 145 1.21 -5.92 9.98
N GLY A 146 2.37 -6.48 10.31
CA GLY A 146 3.11 -7.35 9.41
C GLY A 146 3.93 -6.63 8.32
N ILE A 147 3.88 -5.29 8.28
CA ILE A 147 4.72 -4.47 7.39
C ILE A 147 5.51 -3.50 8.27
N ASP A 148 6.82 -3.69 8.35
CA ASP A 148 7.67 -2.84 9.20
C ASP A 148 7.98 -1.51 8.49
N TYR A 149 8.53 -1.54 7.28
CA TYR A 149 8.88 -0.35 6.50
C TYR A 149 7.90 -0.12 5.36
N THR A 150 7.39 1.09 5.29
CA THR A 150 6.41 1.47 4.28
C THR A 150 6.44 2.96 3.97
N VAL A 151 6.08 3.33 2.77
CA VAL A 151 5.88 4.72 2.34
C VAL A 151 4.43 4.87 1.93
N PHE A 152 3.75 5.85 2.49
CA PHE A 152 2.43 6.23 2.01
C PHE A 152 2.54 7.50 1.16
N VAL A 153 1.93 7.49 -0.01
CA VAL A 153 1.90 8.62 -0.93
C VAL A 153 0.47 8.84 -1.43
N ASN A 154 0.10 10.09 -1.59
CA ASN A 154 -1.16 10.42 -2.24
C ASN A 154 -0.96 10.52 -3.76
N ASP A 155 -1.91 9.97 -4.51
CA ASP A 155 -2.03 10.23 -5.94
C ASP A 155 -2.60 11.65 -6.19
N PRO A 156 -2.66 12.14 -7.45
CA PRO A 156 -3.19 13.47 -7.75
C PRO A 156 -4.63 13.72 -7.29
N ASP A 157 -5.43 12.66 -7.19
CA ASP A 157 -6.81 12.73 -6.72
C ASP A 157 -6.93 12.54 -5.19
N GLY A 158 -5.80 12.33 -4.50
CA GLY A 158 -5.75 12.18 -3.04
C GLY A 158 -6.02 10.76 -2.54
N HIS A 159 -6.03 9.74 -3.40
CA HIS A 159 -6.07 8.37 -2.95
C HIS A 159 -4.75 7.98 -2.29
N LEU A 160 -4.83 7.24 -1.21
CA LEU A 160 -3.66 6.80 -0.46
C LEU A 160 -3.10 5.50 -1.04
N ILE A 161 -1.82 5.52 -1.42
CA ILE A 161 -1.10 4.36 -1.93
C ILE A 161 0.00 4.01 -0.95
N GLN A 162 0.05 2.74 -0.53
CA GLN A 162 1.12 2.22 0.30
C GLN A 162 2.16 1.51 -0.56
N LEU A 163 3.42 1.90 -0.43
CA LEU A 163 4.55 1.18 -0.98
C LEU A 163 5.23 0.37 0.13
N TYR A 164 5.56 -0.88 -0.14
CA TYR A 164 6.27 -1.75 0.78
C TYR A 164 7.21 -2.69 0.03
N ALA A 165 8.22 -3.23 0.71
CA ALA A 165 9.13 -4.21 0.12
C ALA A 165 8.88 -5.62 0.68
N TYR A 166 8.59 -5.72 1.96
CA TYR A 166 8.38 -6.97 2.67
C TYR A 166 7.12 -6.92 3.53
N MET A 167 6.40 -8.02 3.54
CA MET A 167 5.31 -8.31 4.46
C MET A 167 5.58 -9.65 5.14
N GLU A 168 5.30 -9.70 6.42
CA GLU A 168 5.39 -10.91 7.23
C GLU A 168 4.69 -12.10 6.55
N GLN A 169 5.37 -13.24 6.54
CA GLN A 169 4.81 -14.51 6.10
C GLN A 169 4.28 -15.26 7.31
N VAL A 170 2.98 -15.47 7.30
CA VAL A 170 2.29 -16.24 8.35
C VAL A 170 2.43 -17.72 8.01
N GLY A 171 3.08 -18.47 8.88
CA GLY A 171 3.38 -19.89 8.67
C GLY A 171 2.13 -20.79 8.60
N TRP A 172 2.35 -22.08 8.69
CA TRP A 172 1.28 -23.10 8.64
C TRP A 172 0.28 -23.00 9.79
N ASP A 173 0.71 -22.47 10.94
CA ASP A 173 -0.14 -22.25 12.09
C ASP A 173 -1.02 -21.00 11.98
N GLY A 174 -0.81 -20.21 10.93
CA GLY A 174 -1.57 -18.99 10.67
C GLY A 174 -1.37 -17.89 11.70
N LYS A 175 -0.31 -17.95 12.52
CA LYS A 175 -0.08 -16.99 13.62
C LYS A 175 0.88 -15.88 13.17
N PRO A 176 0.46 -14.61 13.28
CA PRO A 176 1.35 -13.49 13.08
C PRO A 176 2.31 -13.33 14.28
N ARG A 177 3.37 -12.57 14.09
CA ARG A 177 4.24 -12.14 15.20
C ARG A 177 3.41 -11.43 16.27
N ALA A 178 3.70 -11.74 17.53
CA ALA A 178 3.09 -11.02 18.63
C ALA A 178 3.43 -9.51 18.56
N ALA A 179 2.55 -8.67 19.08
CA ALA A 179 2.72 -7.21 18.98
C ALA A 179 4.08 -6.74 19.55
N GLU A 180 4.57 -7.39 20.62
CA GLU A 180 5.84 -7.09 21.28
C GLU A 180 7.07 -7.45 20.43
N GLN A 181 6.88 -8.31 19.43
CA GLN A 181 7.94 -8.74 18.50
C GLN A 181 7.97 -7.91 17.22
N ARG A 182 7.03 -6.99 17.05
CA ARG A 182 6.98 -6.11 15.89
C ARG A 182 8.00 -5.01 16.02
N ARG A 183 8.65 -4.69 14.92
CA ARG A 183 9.61 -3.59 14.88
C ARG A 183 8.86 -2.26 14.87
N GLY A 184 9.11 -1.43 15.87
CA GLY A 184 8.71 -0.03 15.82
C GLY A 184 9.59 0.73 14.82
N VAL A 185 8.98 1.40 13.88
CA VAL A 185 9.69 2.20 12.87
C VAL A 185 9.33 3.66 13.07
N THR A 186 10.34 4.46 13.42
CA THR A 186 10.17 5.92 13.49
C THR A 186 10.25 6.51 12.09
N PRO A 187 9.28 7.33 11.67
CA PRO A 187 9.36 8.04 10.40
C PRO A 187 10.67 8.83 10.26
N GLY A 188 11.36 8.64 9.14
CA GLY A 188 12.64 9.31 8.87
C GLY A 188 13.89 8.62 9.44
N GLU A 189 13.75 7.67 10.36
CA GLU A 189 14.86 6.92 10.97
C GLU A 189 14.99 5.51 10.38
N TRP A 190 15.22 5.45 9.08
CA TRP A 190 15.39 4.17 8.39
C TRP A 190 16.86 3.77 8.33
N PRO A 191 17.24 2.55 8.73
CA PRO A 191 18.62 2.07 8.61
C PRO A 191 19.05 1.98 7.14
N ASP A 192 20.36 1.95 6.91
CA ASP A 192 20.88 1.82 5.54
C ASP A 192 20.58 0.45 4.96
N THR A 193 20.62 -0.58 5.80
CA THR A 193 20.27 -1.96 5.44
C THR A 193 19.38 -2.56 6.51
N ILE A 194 18.49 -3.47 6.13
CA ILE A 194 17.77 -4.33 7.07
C ILE A 194 18.48 -5.70 7.08
N GLU A 195 18.98 -6.09 8.24
CA GLU A 195 19.39 -7.46 8.46
C GLU A 195 18.12 -8.32 8.54
N GLY A 196 18.10 -9.41 7.76
CA GLY A 196 16.98 -10.34 7.65
C GLY A 196 16.82 -11.22 8.90
#